data_a33cb350af0f1e8e79d9549c540288b0
#
_entry.id   a33cb350af0f1e8e79d9549c540288b0
#
_cell.length_a   1.000
_cell.length_b   1.000
_cell.length_c   1.000
_cell.angle_alpha   90.00
_cell.angle_beta   90.00
_cell.angle_gamma   90.00
#
_symmetry.space_group_name_H-M   'P 1'
#
loop_
_entity.id
_entity.type
_entity.pdbx_description
1 polymer ?
#
loop_
_entity_poly.entity_id
_entity_poly.type
_entity_poly.pdbx_seq_one_letter_code
_entity_poly.pdbx_strand_id
1 'polypeptide(L)'
;MVFFPAFLYNGCMDKKKLLLIDGSSVAFRAFFALYQQLDRFKNDNGLHTNAIYGFHLMLNHLLERVQPSHILVAFDAGKTTFRTEMYADYKGGRAKTPDEFREQFPFIRELLDHLGIRHYELAQYEADDIIGTLGRLAEKDSFDVTIVSGDKDLIQLTDEHTVVEISKKGVAEFEAFTPEYLMEKMGITPAQFIDLKALMGDKSDNIPGVTKIGEKTGIKLLLEHGSLEGIYENIDGMKASKMKENLINDKEQAFLSKTLATIETQAPIEIGLDDLLYSGPDVENLGKFYDEMGFKQLKQALNVSSTDAPESLDFTIVDQVSQDMLSANSIFHFELFGENYHTDDLVGFAWSCGDKLYATDKLELLQEPILKNFLEKTPLKVYDFKKAKVLLNRLGLNLQAPAFDSRLAKYLLSTVENNEISTIANLYGQTYLADDETFY
;
A
#
# COMPACT_ATOMS: atom_id res chain seq x y z
N MET A 1 0.68 0.33 11.40
CA MET A 1 1.27 -0.78 12.15
C MET A 1 2.57 -1.16 11.46
N VAL A 2 3.74 -0.99 12.10
CA VAL A 2 5.02 -1.41 11.52
C VAL A 2 5.31 -2.79 12.11
N PHE A 3 4.75 -3.83 11.50
CA PHE A 3 5.16 -5.21 11.78
C PHE A 3 6.43 -5.48 10.97
N PHE A 4 7.55 -5.68 11.65
CA PHE A 4 8.65 -6.43 11.06
C PHE A 4 8.42 -7.89 11.45
N PRO A 5 8.01 -8.77 10.53
CA PRO A 5 7.88 -10.18 10.87
C PRO A 5 9.24 -10.69 11.33
N ALA A 6 9.32 -11.19 12.57
CA ALA A 6 10.47 -11.92 13.02
C ALA A 6 10.57 -13.18 12.17
N PHE A 7 11.53 -13.24 11.25
CA PHE A 7 11.81 -14.40 10.42
C PHE A 7 12.34 -15.54 11.30
N LEU A 8 11.41 -16.29 11.93
CA LEU A 8 11.70 -17.63 12.41
C LEU A 8 11.62 -18.58 11.21
N TYR A 9 12.78 -18.93 10.68
CA TYR A 9 12.95 -19.95 9.67
C TYR A 9 12.48 -21.30 10.20
N ASN A 10 11.19 -21.59 10.08
CA ASN A 10 10.65 -22.93 10.29
C ASN A 10 10.71 -23.65 8.94
N GLY A 11 11.57 -24.66 8.86
CA GLY A 11 11.87 -25.45 7.67
C GLY A 11 10.70 -26.27 7.13
N CYS A 12 9.78 -25.58 6.48
CA CYS A 12 8.96 -26.12 5.41
C CYS A 12 9.44 -25.41 4.15
N MET A 13 9.59 -26.09 3.01
CA MET A 13 10.02 -25.47 1.77
C MET A 13 8.91 -24.50 1.28
N ASP A 14 8.81 -23.34 1.91
CA ASP A 14 7.97 -22.26 1.41
C ASP A 14 8.56 -21.77 0.08
N LYS A 15 7.69 -21.68 -0.92
CA LYS A 15 8.04 -21.19 -2.25
C LYS A 15 8.67 -19.80 -2.12
N LYS A 16 9.83 -19.58 -2.73
CA LYS A 16 10.51 -18.27 -2.69
C LYS A 16 9.63 -17.21 -3.31
N LYS A 17 9.47 -16.09 -2.64
CA LYS A 17 8.66 -14.94 -3.12
C LYS A 17 9.56 -13.76 -3.43
N LEU A 18 9.47 -13.24 -4.65
CA LEU A 18 10.17 -12.04 -5.09
C LEU A 18 9.19 -10.88 -5.25
N LEU A 19 9.46 -9.76 -4.57
CA LEU A 19 8.74 -8.51 -4.73
C LEU A 19 9.59 -7.52 -5.53
N LEU A 20 9.12 -7.12 -6.69
CA LEU A 20 9.75 -6.13 -7.57
C LEU A 20 8.89 -4.86 -7.58
N ILE A 21 9.48 -3.73 -7.26
CA ILE A 21 8.77 -2.45 -7.15
C ILE A 21 9.37 -1.43 -8.12
N ASP A 22 8.52 -0.82 -8.93
CA ASP A 22 8.86 0.39 -9.67
C ASP A 22 8.90 1.58 -8.69
N GLY A 23 10.09 1.89 -8.22
CA GLY A 23 10.33 2.90 -7.20
C GLY A 23 9.98 4.31 -7.66
N SER A 24 10.24 4.63 -8.95
CA SER A 24 9.91 5.93 -9.53
C SER A 24 8.40 6.16 -9.53
N SER A 25 7.63 5.18 -9.99
CA SER A 25 6.18 5.25 -10.09
C SER A 25 5.51 5.29 -8.71
N VAL A 26 5.95 4.42 -7.79
CA VAL A 26 5.40 4.35 -6.41
C VAL A 26 5.72 5.62 -5.63
N ALA A 27 6.94 6.17 -5.73
CA ALA A 27 7.31 7.42 -5.08
C ALA A 27 6.51 8.63 -5.62
N PHE A 28 6.33 8.69 -6.94
CA PHE A 28 5.52 9.73 -7.58
C PHE A 28 4.07 9.67 -7.09
N ARG A 29 3.51 8.48 -7.02
CA ARG A 29 2.17 8.27 -6.50
C ARG A 29 2.03 8.67 -5.04
N ALA A 30 2.98 8.28 -4.19
CA ALA A 30 3.03 8.65 -2.78
C ALA A 30 3.05 10.18 -2.60
N PHE A 31 3.86 10.88 -3.40
CA PHE A 31 3.92 12.33 -3.40
C PHE A 31 2.55 12.97 -3.68
N PHE A 32 1.88 12.57 -4.77
CA PHE A 32 0.60 13.15 -5.16
C PHE A 32 -0.57 12.73 -4.27
N ALA A 33 -0.51 11.56 -3.65
CA ALA A 33 -1.53 11.14 -2.68
C ALA A 33 -1.62 12.07 -1.47
N LEU A 34 -0.49 12.66 -1.07
CA LEU A 34 -0.38 13.57 0.08
C LEU A 34 -0.14 15.04 -0.33
N TYR A 35 -0.21 15.36 -1.62
CA TYR A 35 0.13 16.69 -2.15
C TYR A 35 -0.72 17.82 -1.56
N GLN A 36 -2.01 17.59 -1.30
CA GLN A 36 -2.89 18.60 -0.70
C GLN A 36 -2.49 18.97 0.74
N GLN A 37 -1.65 18.16 1.37
CA GLN A 37 -1.18 18.35 2.74
C GLN A 37 0.33 18.65 2.79
N LEU A 38 0.93 19.05 1.67
CA LEU A 38 2.38 19.24 1.50
C LEU A 38 3.01 20.06 2.63
N ASP A 39 2.35 21.15 3.04
CA ASP A 39 2.86 22.02 4.12
C ASP A 39 2.89 21.37 5.51
N ARG A 40 2.19 20.26 5.70
CA ARG A 40 2.21 19.50 6.96
C ARG A 40 3.35 18.48 7.03
N PHE A 41 3.88 18.13 5.87
CA PHE A 41 4.97 17.17 5.72
C PHE A 41 6.29 17.92 5.46
N LYS A 42 6.78 18.61 6.50
CA LYS A 42 8.10 19.26 6.50
C LYS A 42 8.83 18.85 7.75
N ASN A 43 10.12 18.51 7.59
CA ASN A 43 11.00 18.32 8.73
C ASN A 43 11.49 19.69 9.27
N ASP A 44 12.25 19.67 10.36
CA ASP A 44 12.77 20.89 11.01
C ASP A 44 13.70 21.71 10.11
N ASN A 45 14.29 21.11 9.07
CA ASN A 45 15.14 21.76 8.07
C ASN A 45 14.35 22.35 6.90
N GLY A 46 13.01 22.19 6.89
CA GLY A 46 12.12 22.68 5.82
C GLY A 46 12.01 21.75 4.61
N LEU A 47 12.64 20.57 4.62
CA LEU A 47 12.52 19.55 3.58
C LEU A 47 11.08 18.99 3.58
N HIS A 48 10.48 18.89 2.40
CA HIS A 48 9.22 18.17 2.27
C HIS A 48 9.44 16.66 2.42
N THR A 49 8.57 15.99 3.15
CA THR A 49 8.71 14.56 3.50
C THR A 49 7.51 13.70 3.13
N ASN A 50 6.52 14.28 2.44
CA ASN A 50 5.28 13.60 2.08
C ASN A 50 5.48 12.39 1.15
N ALA A 51 6.41 12.47 0.19
CA ALA A 51 6.73 11.35 -0.69
C ALA A 51 7.43 10.22 0.09
N ILE A 52 8.39 10.57 0.94
CA ILE A 52 9.13 9.62 1.79
C ILE A 52 8.16 8.88 2.71
N TYR A 53 7.28 9.64 3.38
CA TYR A 53 6.29 9.09 4.30
C TYR A 53 5.28 8.17 3.58
N GLY A 54 4.69 8.65 2.48
CA GLY A 54 3.72 7.88 1.71
C GLY A 54 4.34 6.63 1.05
N PHE A 55 5.58 6.75 0.55
CA PHE A 55 6.33 5.61 0.01
C PHE A 55 6.57 4.54 1.08
N HIS A 56 6.99 4.97 2.27
CA HIS A 56 7.20 4.07 3.40
C HIS A 56 5.92 3.33 3.80
N LEU A 57 4.79 4.03 3.89
CA LEU A 57 3.51 3.38 4.20
C LEU A 57 3.10 2.34 3.14
N MET A 58 3.26 2.68 1.84
CA MET A 58 2.99 1.74 0.75
C MET A 58 3.89 0.51 0.86
N LEU A 59 5.18 0.71 1.12
CA LEU A 59 6.16 -0.35 1.24
C LEU A 59 5.86 -1.28 2.42
N ASN A 60 5.53 -0.73 3.59
CA ASN A 60 5.15 -1.53 4.75
C ASN A 60 3.91 -2.40 4.46
N HIS A 61 2.88 -1.82 3.85
CA HIS A 61 1.69 -2.57 3.45
C HIS A 61 2.04 -3.72 2.48
N LEU A 62 2.95 -3.49 1.52
CA LEU A 62 3.40 -4.52 0.60
C LEU A 62 4.20 -5.62 1.31
N LEU A 63 5.10 -5.26 2.22
CA LEU A 63 5.90 -6.21 3.00
C LEU A 63 5.01 -7.12 3.87
N GLU A 64 4.02 -6.54 4.54
CA GLU A 64 3.07 -7.28 5.38
C GLU A 64 2.23 -8.27 4.55
N ARG A 65 1.71 -7.83 3.42
CA ARG A 65 0.82 -8.62 2.58
C ARG A 65 1.53 -9.69 1.77
N VAL A 66 2.64 -9.35 1.12
CA VAL A 66 3.38 -10.27 0.24
C VAL A 66 4.29 -11.19 1.03
N GLN A 67 4.87 -10.71 2.13
CA GLN A 67 5.89 -11.41 2.93
C GLN A 67 7.02 -11.96 2.04
N PRO A 68 7.72 -11.09 1.31
CA PRO A 68 8.71 -11.52 0.33
C PRO A 68 9.97 -12.04 1.01
N SER A 69 10.57 -13.09 0.44
CA SER A 69 11.93 -13.53 0.81
C SER A 69 13.00 -12.70 0.09
N HIS A 70 12.66 -12.14 -1.06
CA HIS A 70 13.55 -11.32 -1.89
C HIS A 70 12.82 -10.07 -2.36
N ILE A 71 13.49 -8.93 -2.37
CA ILE A 71 12.88 -7.65 -2.74
C ILE A 71 13.87 -6.75 -3.47
N LEU A 72 13.40 -6.07 -4.51
CA LEU A 72 14.10 -4.99 -5.18
C LEU A 72 13.17 -3.82 -5.45
N VAL A 73 13.70 -2.62 -5.28
CA VAL A 73 13.11 -1.38 -5.79
C VAL A 73 13.95 -0.87 -6.95
N ALA A 74 13.40 -0.89 -8.16
CA ALA A 74 14.05 -0.40 -9.37
C ALA A 74 13.76 1.10 -9.56
N PHE A 75 14.77 1.84 -9.99
CA PHE A 75 14.65 3.26 -10.34
C PHE A 75 15.16 3.52 -11.75
N ASP A 76 14.63 4.58 -12.37
CA ASP A 76 15.18 5.09 -13.63
C ASP A 76 16.49 5.84 -13.35
N ALA A 77 17.55 5.50 -14.09
CA ALA A 77 18.87 6.15 -13.95
C ALA A 77 18.89 7.58 -14.53
N GLY A 78 17.94 7.90 -15.41
CA GLY A 78 17.87 9.20 -16.05
C GLY A 78 16.86 9.28 -17.19
N LYS A 79 17.00 10.30 -18.04
CA LYS A 79 16.07 10.52 -19.16
C LYS A 79 16.52 9.88 -20.47
N THR A 80 17.82 9.57 -20.59
CA THR A 80 18.38 9.01 -21.81
C THR A 80 18.39 7.50 -21.72
N THR A 81 17.64 6.85 -22.58
CA THR A 81 17.55 5.40 -22.68
C THR A 81 17.74 4.97 -24.13
N PHE A 82 17.95 3.69 -24.38
CA PHE A 82 18.02 3.18 -25.74
C PHE A 82 16.75 3.50 -26.56
N ARG A 83 15.58 3.66 -25.88
CA ARG A 83 14.32 4.08 -26.54
C ARG A 83 14.38 5.53 -27.02
N THR A 84 14.99 6.43 -26.23
CA THR A 84 15.18 7.83 -26.67
C THR A 84 16.20 7.96 -27.80
N GLU A 85 17.15 7.02 -27.92
CA GLU A 85 18.07 6.95 -29.06
C GLU A 85 17.37 6.48 -30.34
N MET A 86 16.41 5.52 -30.22
CA MET A 86 15.61 5.05 -31.35
C MET A 86 14.55 6.08 -31.80
N TYR A 87 13.93 6.77 -30.84
CA TYR A 87 12.84 7.73 -31.07
C TYR A 87 13.00 8.93 -30.17
N ALA A 88 13.50 10.03 -30.70
CA ALA A 88 13.87 11.24 -29.94
C ALA A 88 12.70 11.87 -29.17
N ASP A 89 11.47 11.68 -29.66
CA ASP A 89 10.26 12.23 -29.03
C ASP A 89 9.70 11.30 -27.93
N TYR A 90 10.30 10.13 -27.69
CA TYR A 90 9.87 9.21 -26.64
C TYR A 90 9.89 9.90 -25.28
N LYS A 91 8.75 9.86 -24.56
CA LYS A 91 8.52 10.56 -23.26
C LYS A 91 8.75 12.09 -23.31
N GLY A 92 8.88 12.68 -24.52
CA GLY A 92 9.20 14.10 -24.70
C GLY A 92 8.13 15.09 -24.20
N GLY A 93 6.89 14.64 -24.05
CA GLY A 93 5.76 15.47 -23.57
C GLY A 93 5.56 15.46 -22.06
N ARG A 94 6.35 14.72 -21.28
CA ARG A 94 6.18 14.61 -19.81
C ARG A 94 6.45 15.94 -19.11
N ALA A 95 5.55 16.34 -18.21
CA ALA A 95 5.71 17.54 -17.41
C ALA A 95 6.98 17.49 -16.53
N LYS A 96 7.52 18.67 -16.21
CA LYS A 96 8.66 18.74 -15.28
C LYS A 96 8.23 18.22 -13.91
N THR A 97 9.04 17.32 -13.35
CA THR A 97 8.89 16.82 -11.98
C THR A 97 8.99 17.99 -10.99
N PRO A 98 8.04 18.13 -10.03
CA PRO A 98 8.09 19.17 -9.00
C PRO A 98 9.42 19.16 -8.25
N ASP A 99 9.92 20.32 -7.90
CA ASP A 99 11.20 20.43 -7.19
C ASP A 99 11.08 19.85 -5.78
N GLU A 100 9.92 20.03 -5.13
CA GLU A 100 9.56 19.46 -3.83
C GLU A 100 9.54 17.92 -3.82
N PHE A 101 9.29 17.29 -4.96
CA PHE A 101 9.39 15.84 -5.10
C PHE A 101 10.83 15.39 -5.32
N ARG A 102 11.57 16.12 -6.19
CA ARG A 102 12.96 15.75 -6.52
C ARG A 102 13.89 15.79 -5.32
N GLU A 103 13.70 16.75 -4.40
CA GLU A 103 14.51 16.85 -3.18
C GLU A 103 14.38 15.64 -2.25
N GLN A 104 13.27 14.88 -2.34
CA GLN A 104 12.99 13.72 -1.50
C GLN A 104 13.60 12.40 -2.02
N PHE A 105 14.00 12.34 -3.28
CA PHE A 105 14.52 11.10 -3.90
C PHE A 105 15.76 10.51 -3.20
N PRO A 106 16.76 11.27 -2.81
CA PRO A 106 17.91 10.75 -2.07
C PRO A 106 17.50 10.08 -0.75
N PHE A 107 16.55 10.67 -0.05
CA PHE A 107 16.05 10.17 1.23
C PHE A 107 15.16 8.93 1.08
N ILE A 108 14.48 8.75 -0.06
CA ILE A 108 13.77 7.49 -0.36
C ILE A 108 14.78 6.34 -0.51
N ARG A 109 15.92 6.57 -1.16
CA ARG A 109 16.99 5.57 -1.27
C ARG A 109 17.61 5.26 0.10
N GLU A 110 17.91 6.29 0.89
CA GLU A 110 18.41 6.13 2.26
C GLU A 110 17.44 5.35 3.15
N LEU A 111 16.12 5.62 3.04
CA LEU A 111 15.08 4.83 3.69
C LEU A 111 15.17 3.34 3.31
N LEU A 112 15.34 3.03 2.02
CA LEU A 112 15.47 1.66 1.54
C LEU A 112 16.71 0.98 2.11
N ASP A 113 17.85 1.70 2.18
CA ASP A 113 19.09 1.18 2.79
C ASP A 113 18.85 0.82 4.27
N HIS A 114 18.20 1.69 5.05
CA HIS A 114 17.86 1.41 6.44
C HIS A 114 16.82 0.32 6.63
N LEU A 115 15.94 0.12 5.65
CA LEU A 115 15.00 -1.00 5.63
C LEU A 115 15.64 -2.33 5.21
N GLY A 116 16.92 -2.33 4.81
CA GLY A 116 17.60 -3.51 4.29
C GLY A 116 17.08 -3.97 2.93
N ILE A 117 16.54 -3.03 2.14
CA ILE A 117 15.94 -3.30 0.84
C ILE A 117 16.88 -2.85 -0.27
N ARG A 118 17.25 -3.77 -1.13
CA ARG A 118 18.08 -3.46 -2.28
C ARG A 118 17.34 -2.54 -3.25
N HIS A 119 17.97 -1.46 -3.65
CA HIS A 119 17.53 -0.64 -4.77
C HIS A 119 18.58 -0.67 -5.90
N TYR A 120 18.12 -0.46 -7.16
CA TYR A 120 18.98 -0.56 -8.31
C TYR A 120 18.51 0.36 -9.45
N GLU A 121 19.45 0.88 -10.20
CA GLU A 121 19.24 1.63 -11.44
C GLU A 121 20.31 1.22 -12.46
N LEU A 122 19.98 1.26 -13.73
CA LEU A 122 20.89 0.88 -14.82
C LEU A 122 20.89 1.95 -15.90
N ALA A 123 22.07 2.48 -16.24
CA ALA A 123 22.22 3.48 -17.29
C ALA A 123 21.67 2.96 -18.63
N GLN A 124 20.97 3.81 -19.37
CA GLN A 124 20.32 3.52 -20.67
C GLN A 124 19.10 2.59 -20.62
N TYR A 125 18.74 2.05 -19.46
CA TYR A 125 17.56 1.21 -19.24
C TYR A 125 16.58 1.89 -18.28
N GLU A 126 15.32 1.52 -18.35
CA GLU A 126 14.27 1.98 -17.47
C GLU A 126 14.07 1.00 -16.30
N ALA A 127 13.40 1.43 -15.24
CA ALA A 127 13.05 0.56 -14.11
C ALA A 127 12.30 -0.69 -14.58
N ASP A 128 11.42 -0.55 -15.59
CA ASP A 128 10.63 -1.63 -16.17
C ASP A 128 11.51 -2.73 -16.80
N ASP A 129 12.63 -2.35 -17.44
CA ASP A 129 13.57 -3.29 -18.06
C ASP A 129 14.33 -4.10 -16.99
N ILE A 130 14.70 -3.45 -15.88
CA ILE A 130 15.31 -4.12 -14.72
C ILE A 130 14.33 -5.11 -14.11
N ILE A 131 13.08 -4.68 -13.87
CA ILE A 131 11.99 -5.50 -13.35
C ILE A 131 11.71 -6.69 -14.25
N GLY A 132 11.58 -6.45 -15.58
CA GLY A 132 11.34 -7.50 -16.55
C GLY A 132 12.46 -8.53 -16.61
N THR A 133 13.73 -8.08 -16.54
CA THR A 133 14.89 -8.95 -16.54
C THR A 133 14.95 -9.83 -15.30
N LEU A 134 14.77 -9.25 -14.11
CA LEU A 134 14.75 -9.99 -12.84
C LEU A 134 13.55 -10.93 -12.73
N GLY A 135 12.38 -10.53 -13.22
CA GLY A 135 11.20 -11.39 -13.29
C GLY A 135 11.48 -12.66 -14.09
N ARG A 136 12.11 -12.52 -15.27
CA ARG A 136 12.50 -13.68 -16.09
C ARG A 136 13.63 -14.54 -15.52
N LEU A 137 14.51 -13.98 -14.71
CA LEU A 137 15.48 -14.76 -13.95
C LEU A 137 14.80 -15.56 -12.83
N ALA A 138 13.87 -14.92 -12.11
CA ALA A 138 13.15 -15.54 -11.00
C ALA A 138 12.23 -16.69 -11.44
N GLU A 139 11.62 -16.59 -12.62
CA GLU A 139 10.80 -17.63 -13.24
C GLU A 139 11.62 -18.94 -13.41
N LYS A 140 12.86 -18.85 -13.85
CA LYS A 140 13.75 -20.03 -14.03
C LYS A 140 14.06 -20.73 -12.70
N ASP A 141 14.06 -19.99 -11.59
CA ASP A 141 14.34 -20.49 -10.26
C ASP A 141 13.06 -20.76 -9.43
N SER A 142 11.90 -20.80 -10.11
CA SER A 142 10.58 -21.15 -9.55
C SER A 142 10.13 -20.24 -8.40
N PHE A 143 10.43 -18.95 -8.48
CA PHE A 143 9.88 -17.94 -7.58
C PHE A 143 8.42 -17.62 -7.93
N ASP A 144 7.63 -17.26 -6.93
CA ASP A 144 6.41 -16.49 -7.13
C ASP A 144 6.79 -15.00 -7.15
N VAL A 145 6.50 -14.31 -8.24
CA VAL A 145 6.89 -12.92 -8.46
C VAL A 145 5.68 -12.00 -8.34
N THR A 146 5.80 -10.99 -7.51
CA THR A 146 4.84 -9.87 -7.44
C THR A 146 5.53 -8.60 -7.93
N ILE A 147 5.01 -8.00 -8.99
CA ILE A 147 5.48 -6.71 -9.53
C ILE A 147 4.49 -5.63 -9.11
N VAL A 148 4.98 -4.52 -8.56
CA VAL A 148 4.13 -3.39 -8.12
C VAL A 148 4.54 -2.11 -8.84
N SER A 149 3.59 -1.50 -9.54
CA SER A 149 3.79 -0.22 -10.24
C SER A 149 2.49 0.58 -10.37
N GLY A 150 2.57 1.82 -10.78
CA GLY A 150 1.45 2.61 -11.31
C GLY A 150 1.32 2.51 -12.83
N ASP A 151 2.31 1.93 -13.50
CA ASP A 151 2.35 1.81 -14.96
C ASP A 151 1.74 0.48 -15.42
N LYS A 152 0.78 0.58 -16.32
CA LYS A 152 0.12 -0.60 -16.89
C LYS A 152 0.98 -1.35 -17.92
N ASP A 153 2.06 -0.76 -18.38
CA ASP A 153 2.90 -1.42 -19.39
C ASP A 153 3.56 -2.68 -18.82
N LEU A 154 3.79 -2.73 -17.52
CA LEU A 154 4.25 -3.92 -16.81
C LEU A 154 3.29 -5.11 -16.87
N ILE A 155 2.00 -4.91 -17.21
CA ILE A 155 1.03 -6.01 -17.38
C ILE A 155 1.52 -7.03 -18.43
N GLN A 156 2.30 -6.60 -19.40
CA GLN A 156 2.90 -7.50 -20.39
C GLN A 156 3.82 -8.58 -19.80
N LEU A 157 4.27 -8.41 -18.54
CA LEU A 157 5.15 -9.34 -17.84
C LEU A 157 4.40 -10.44 -17.09
N THR A 158 3.05 -10.39 -17.03
CA THR A 158 2.27 -11.40 -16.31
C THR A 158 2.38 -12.77 -16.98
N ASP A 159 2.56 -13.80 -16.14
CA ASP A 159 2.55 -15.21 -16.53
C ASP A 159 2.03 -16.09 -15.38
N GLU A 160 2.23 -17.41 -15.43
CA GLU A 160 1.73 -18.35 -14.40
C GLU A 160 2.41 -18.18 -13.02
N HIS A 161 3.55 -17.48 -12.95
CA HIS A 161 4.33 -17.23 -11.73
C HIS A 161 4.42 -15.75 -11.37
N THR A 162 4.03 -14.88 -12.28
CA THR A 162 4.18 -13.42 -12.15
C THR A 162 2.83 -12.71 -12.13
N VAL A 163 2.54 -12.06 -11.01
CA VAL A 163 1.38 -11.17 -10.84
C VAL A 163 1.84 -9.72 -10.87
N VAL A 164 1.16 -8.89 -11.67
CA VAL A 164 1.41 -7.44 -11.72
C VAL A 164 0.29 -6.70 -11.02
N GLU A 165 0.64 -5.92 -10.01
CA GLU A 165 -0.27 -5.13 -9.20
C GLU A 165 -0.16 -3.66 -9.56
N ILE A 166 -1.22 -3.13 -10.14
CA ILE A 166 -1.31 -1.72 -10.52
C ILE A 166 -2.00 -0.94 -9.41
N SER A 167 -1.29 0.05 -8.87
CA SER A 167 -1.83 0.91 -7.83
C SER A 167 -3.00 1.77 -8.35
N LYS A 168 -4.15 1.79 -7.63
CA LYS A 168 -5.38 2.51 -8.01
C LYS A 168 -5.52 3.84 -7.30
N LYS A 169 -5.94 3.83 -6.06
CA LYS A 169 -6.28 5.01 -5.27
C LYS A 169 -5.59 4.99 -3.92
N GLY A 170 -5.05 6.12 -3.49
CA GLY A 170 -4.35 6.17 -2.21
C GLY A 170 -3.07 5.33 -2.20
N VAL A 171 -2.70 4.82 -1.03
CA VAL A 171 -1.45 4.08 -0.78
C VAL A 171 -1.66 2.56 -0.63
N ALA A 172 -2.90 2.06 -0.57
CA ALA A 172 -3.22 0.67 -0.23
C ALA A 172 -4.06 -0.08 -1.27
N GLU A 173 -4.67 0.59 -2.25
CA GLU A 173 -5.49 -0.07 -3.27
C GLU A 173 -4.68 -0.49 -4.49
N PHE A 174 -4.68 -1.79 -4.80
CA PHE A 174 -4.03 -2.36 -5.97
C PHE A 174 -5.01 -3.19 -6.80
N GLU A 175 -4.80 -3.24 -8.09
CA GLU A 175 -5.48 -4.16 -8.99
C GLU A 175 -4.49 -5.18 -9.51
N ALA A 176 -4.71 -6.44 -9.15
CA ALA A 176 -3.86 -7.54 -9.55
C ALA A 176 -4.21 -8.02 -10.96
N PHE A 177 -3.20 -8.09 -11.83
CA PHE A 177 -3.30 -8.64 -13.18
C PHE A 177 -2.57 -9.98 -13.22
N THR A 178 -3.29 -10.99 -13.68
CA THR A 178 -2.79 -12.30 -14.12
C THR A 178 -3.17 -12.48 -15.58
N PRO A 179 -2.62 -13.47 -16.29
CA PRO A 179 -3.05 -13.79 -17.66
C PRO A 179 -4.56 -14.06 -17.77
N GLU A 180 -5.13 -14.74 -16.77
CA GLU A 180 -6.57 -15.07 -16.72
C GLU A 180 -7.41 -13.80 -16.53
N TYR A 181 -7.01 -12.93 -15.58
CA TYR A 181 -7.72 -11.67 -15.35
C TYR A 181 -7.65 -10.73 -16.57
N LEU A 182 -6.49 -10.68 -17.24
CA LEU A 182 -6.31 -9.91 -18.47
C LEU A 182 -7.23 -10.45 -19.59
N MET A 183 -7.29 -11.78 -19.72
CA MET A 183 -8.17 -12.44 -20.68
C MET A 183 -9.65 -12.17 -20.37
N GLU A 184 -10.07 -12.26 -19.11
CA GLU A 184 -11.44 -11.95 -18.68
C GLU A 184 -11.81 -10.49 -18.95
N LYS A 185 -10.92 -9.57 -18.59
CA LYS A 185 -11.17 -8.14 -18.63
C LYS A 185 -11.11 -7.53 -20.04
N MET A 186 -10.15 -7.98 -20.85
CA MET A 186 -9.84 -7.37 -22.15
C MET A 186 -9.92 -8.36 -23.33
N GLY A 187 -9.99 -9.66 -23.05
CA GLY A 187 -10.05 -10.71 -24.10
C GLY A 187 -8.73 -10.94 -24.81
N ILE A 188 -7.61 -10.49 -24.26
CA ILE A 188 -6.29 -10.58 -24.88
C ILE A 188 -5.25 -11.21 -23.93
N THR A 189 -4.18 -11.76 -24.49
CA THR A 189 -3.04 -12.29 -23.76
C THR A 189 -2.04 -11.18 -23.40
N PRO A 190 -1.08 -11.42 -22.46
CA PRO A 190 0.01 -10.48 -22.17
C PRO A 190 0.85 -10.11 -23.40
N ALA A 191 1.12 -11.06 -24.29
CA ALA A 191 1.81 -10.78 -25.55
C ALA A 191 1.00 -9.86 -26.47
N GLN A 192 -0.32 -10.10 -26.56
CA GLN A 192 -1.22 -9.23 -27.32
C GLN A 192 -1.38 -7.84 -26.71
N PHE A 193 -1.10 -7.67 -25.41
CA PHE A 193 -1.10 -6.35 -24.77
C PHE A 193 -0.01 -5.44 -25.35
N ILE A 194 1.16 -5.98 -25.66
CA ILE A 194 2.23 -5.25 -26.39
C ILE A 194 1.74 -4.84 -27.79
N ASP A 195 1.13 -5.75 -28.51
CA ASP A 195 0.60 -5.50 -29.85
C ASP A 195 -0.55 -4.48 -29.84
N LEU A 196 -1.36 -4.47 -28.78
CA LEU A 196 -2.38 -3.46 -28.57
C LEU A 196 -1.78 -2.07 -28.41
N LYS A 197 -0.71 -1.94 -27.61
CA LYS A 197 0.06 -0.69 -27.45
C LYS A 197 0.68 -0.26 -28.77
N ALA A 198 1.21 -1.18 -29.54
CA ALA A 198 1.77 -0.91 -30.88
C ALA A 198 0.72 -0.34 -31.83
N LEU A 199 -0.51 -0.83 -31.78
CA LEU A 199 -1.61 -0.36 -32.63
C LEU A 199 -2.19 0.97 -32.17
N MET A 200 -2.50 1.12 -30.86
CA MET A 200 -3.19 2.30 -30.34
C MET A 200 -2.26 3.47 -30.00
N GLY A 201 -0.95 3.19 -29.87
CA GLY A 201 0.02 4.11 -29.30
C GLY A 201 -0.16 4.33 -27.81
N ASP A 202 0.72 5.16 -27.26
CA ASP A 202 0.61 5.66 -25.89
C ASP A 202 0.92 7.16 -25.81
N LYS A 203 -0.05 7.93 -25.36
CA LYS A 203 0.10 9.39 -25.25
C LYS A 203 1.01 9.80 -24.09
N SER A 204 1.07 9.01 -23.02
CA SER A 204 1.89 9.30 -21.85
C SER A 204 3.38 9.18 -22.19
N ASP A 205 3.72 8.23 -23.05
CA ASP A 205 5.08 7.94 -23.48
C ASP A 205 5.40 8.48 -24.90
N ASN A 206 4.40 9.16 -25.46
CA ASN A 206 4.49 9.71 -26.82
C ASN A 206 4.80 8.62 -27.88
N ILE A 207 4.27 7.41 -27.66
CA ILE A 207 4.33 6.31 -28.63
C ILE A 207 3.23 6.53 -29.68
N PRO A 208 3.58 6.62 -30.98
CA PRO A 208 2.66 7.12 -31.99
C PRO A 208 1.49 6.18 -32.33
N GLY A 209 1.72 4.85 -32.38
CA GLY A 209 0.71 3.88 -32.81
C GLY A 209 0.27 4.04 -34.27
N VAL A 210 -0.89 3.49 -34.61
CA VAL A 210 -1.53 3.61 -35.93
C VAL A 210 -2.64 4.66 -35.89
N THR A 211 -2.66 5.53 -36.89
CA THR A 211 -3.62 6.64 -36.98
C THR A 211 -5.07 6.15 -36.85
N LYS A 212 -5.81 6.72 -35.88
CA LYS A 212 -7.22 6.42 -35.58
C LYS A 212 -7.53 4.98 -35.17
N ILE A 213 -6.55 4.22 -34.75
CA ILE A 213 -6.78 2.95 -34.05
C ILE A 213 -6.70 3.23 -32.55
N GLY A 214 -7.78 2.93 -31.83
CA GLY A 214 -7.88 2.96 -30.38
C GLY A 214 -8.09 1.57 -29.83
N GLU A 215 -8.15 1.44 -28.50
CA GLU A 215 -8.21 0.19 -27.77
C GLU A 215 -9.23 -0.80 -28.33
N LYS A 216 -10.51 -0.40 -28.48
CA LYS A 216 -11.57 -1.30 -29.01
C LYS A 216 -11.28 -1.85 -30.39
N THR A 217 -10.72 -1.01 -31.28
CA THR A 217 -10.38 -1.42 -32.64
C THR A 217 -9.14 -2.32 -32.64
N GLY A 218 -8.14 -1.98 -31.84
CA GLY A 218 -6.94 -2.78 -31.67
C GLY A 218 -7.25 -4.17 -31.12
N ILE A 219 -8.03 -4.27 -30.07
CA ILE A 219 -8.47 -5.57 -29.51
C ILE A 219 -9.19 -6.41 -30.57
N LYS A 220 -10.13 -5.80 -31.32
CA LYS A 220 -10.85 -6.53 -32.38
C LYS A 220 -9.89 -7.09 -33.45
N LEU A 221 -8.91 -6.30 -33.88
CA LEU A 221 -7.91 -6.74 -34.85
C LEU A 221 -7.06 -7.88 -34.31
N LEU A 222 -6.64 -7.81 -33.05
CA LEU A 222 -5.84 -8.86 -32.41
C LEU A 222 -6.63 -10.16 -32.21
N LEU A 223 -7.92 -10.08 -31.89
CA LEU A 223 -8.78 -11.25 -31.80
C LEU A 223 -9.00 -11.93 -33.17
N GLU A 224 -9.02 -11.15 -34.25
CA GLU A 224 -9.23 -11.66 -35.63
C GLU A 224 -7.94 -12.21 -36.23
N HIS A 225 -6.78 -11.61 -35.95
CA HIS A 225 -5.52 -11.90 -36.61
C HIS A 225 -4.42 -12.45 -35.71
N GLY A 226 -4.63 -12.50 -34.39
CA GLY A 226 -3.73 -13.09 -33.41
C GLY A 226 -2.65 -12.15 -32.91
N SER A 227 -1.95 -11.42 -33.79
CA SER A 227 -0.83 -10.55 -33.44
C SER A 227 -0.72 -9.37 -34.42
N LEU A 228 0.17 -8.41 -34.11
CA LEU A 228 0.52 -7.31 -35.02
C LEU A 228 1.03 -7.86 -36.36
N GLU A 229 1.91 -8.83 -36.33
CA GLU A 229 2.43 -9.51 -37.50
C GLU A 229 1.31 -10.16 -38.31
N GLY A 230 0.41 -10.91 -37.65
CA GLY A 230 -0.73 -11.55 -38.27
C GLY A 230 -1.70 -10.57 -38.95
N ILE A 231 -1.88 -9.36 -38.39
CA ILE A 231 -2.64 -8.29 -39.05
C ILE A 231 -2.01 -7.91 -40.38
N TYR A 232 -0.69 -7.70 -40.42
CA TYR A 232 0.01 -7.30 -41.64
C TYR A 232 0.18 -8.43 -42.66
N GLU A 233 0.27 -9.68 -42.23
CA GLU A 233 0.24 -10.86 -43.11
C GLU A 233 -1.09 -11.00 -43.85
N ASN A 234 -2.19 -10.63 -43.15
CA ASN A 234 -3.53 -10.73 -43.71
C ASN A 234 -4.09 -9.41 -44.25
N ILE A 235 -3.27 -8.36 -44.34
CA ILE A 235 -3.71 -7.01 -44.69
C ILE A 235 -4.36 -6.95 -46.07
N ASP A 236 -3.89 -7.71 -47.05
CA ASP A 236 -4.44 -7.73 -48.41
C ASP A 236 -5.87 -8.27 -48.44
N GLY A 237 -6.20 -9.24 -47.59
CA GLY A 237 -7.54 -9.84 -47.46
C GLY A 237 -8.57 -8.95 -46.78
N MET A 238 -8.16 -7.88 -46.10
CA MET A 238 -9.06 -6.96 -45.44
C MET A 238 -9.90 -6.17 -46.46
N LYS A 239 -11.16 -5.88 -46.09
CA LYS A 239 -12.02 -4.98 -46.86
C LYS A 239 -11.41 -3.60 -47.00
N ALA A 240 -11.53 -3.00 -48.19
CA ALA A 240 -11.11 -1.63 -48.43
C ALA A 240 -11.81 -0.68 -47.44
N SER A 241 -11.04 0.05 -46.65
CA SER A 241 -11.53 0.96 -45.62
C SER A 241 -10.44 1.95 -45.24
N LYS A 242 -10.82 3.04 -44.60
CA LYS A 242 -9.88 4.03 -44.06
C LYS A 242 -8.93 3.42 -43.00
N MET A 243 -9.44 2.44 -42.24
CA MET A 243 -8.65 1.69 -41.26
C MET A 243 -7.53 0.89 -41.95
N LYS A 244 -7.85 0.14 -43.04
CA LYS A 244 -6.87 -0.59 -43.84
C LYS A 244 -5.82 0.34 -44.44
N GLU A 245 -6.24 1.49 -44.99
CA GLU A 245 -5.29 2.51 -45.48
C GLU A 245 -4.35 3.00 -44.39
N ASN A 246 -4.87 3.33 -43.21
CA ASN A 246 -4.06 3.76 -42.08
C ASN A 246 -3.06 2.68 -41.65
N LEU A 247 -3.50 1.41 -41.54
CA LEU A 247 -2.60 0.29 -41.22
C LEU A 247 -1.47 0.17 -42.25
N ILE A 248 -1.76 0.28 -43.55
CA ILE A 248 -0.75 0.21 -44.61
C ILE A 248 0.24 1.39 -44.49
N ASN A 249 -0.29 2.62 -44.33
CA ASN A 249 0.52 3.84 -44.31
C ASN A 249 1.42 3.91 -43.09
N ASP A 250 0.92 3.47 -41.92
CA ASP A 250 1.60 3.58 -40.66
C ASP A 250 2.30 2.28 -40.22
N LYS A 251 2.57 1.34 -41.18
CA LYS A 251 3.16 0.03 -40.88
C LYS A 251 4.48 0.15 -40.12
N GLU A 252 5.42 0.93 -40.62
CA GLU A 252 6.73 1.11 -39.99
C GLU A 252 6.57 1.73 -38.57
N GLN A 253 5.66 2.68 -38.44
CA GLN A 253 5.34 3.33 -37.16
C GLN A 253 4.72 2.35 -36.13
N ALA A 254 3.89 1.40 -36.59
CA ALA A 254 3.32 0.37 -35.71
C ALA A 254 4.42 -0.57 -35.18
N PHE A 255 5.35 -0.99 -35.98
CA PHE A 255 6.47 -1.84 -35.55
C PHE A 255 7.46 -1.07 -34.65
N LEU A 256 7.74 0.20 -34.95
CA LEU A 256 8.50 1.06 -34.07
C LEU A 256 7.77 1.18 -32.68
N SER A 257 6.47 1.41 -32.70
CA SER A 257 5.66 1.48 -31.48
C SER A 257 5.68 0.19 -30.69
N LYS A 258 5.65 -0.98 -31.34
CA LYS A 258 5.85 -2.29 -30.71
C LYS A 258 7.20 -2.37 -29.99
N THR A 259 8.28 -1.98 -30.69
CA THR A 259 9.62 -2.00 -30.11
C THR A 259 9.73 -1.07 -28.90
N LEU A 260 9.17 0.14 -28.98
CA LEU A 260 9.18 1.11 -27.87
C LEU A 260 8.35 0.65 -26.66
N ALA A 261 7.20 -0.01 -26.89
CA ALA A 261 6.32 -0.52 -25.85
C ALA A 261 6.80 -1.84 -25.21
N THR A 262 7.72 -2.56 -25.88
CA THR A 262 8.24 -3.83 -25.37
C THR A 262 9.25 -3.58 -24.26
N ILE A 263 9.04 -4.22 -23.11
CA ILE A 263 10.00 -4.21 -21.99
C ILE A 263 11.15 -5.15 -22.33
N GLU A 264 12.39 -4.65 -22.19
CA GLU A 264 13.58 -5.47 -22.36
C GLU A 264 13.77 -6.41 -21.15
N THR A 265 13.82 -7.70 -21.41
CA THR A 265 13.93 -8.73 -20.36
C THR A 265 15.31 -9.39 -20.28
N GLN A 266 16.29 -8.83 -21.02
CA GLN A 266 17.68 -9.28 -21.06
C GLN A 266 18.64 -8.09 -20.86
N ALA A 267 18.24 -7.08 -20.10
CA ALA A 267 19.08 -5.95 -19.76
C ALA A 267 20.36 -6.44 -19.04
N PRO A 268 21.54 -5.82 -19.30
CA PRO A 268 22.82 -6.25 -18.74
C PRO A 268 22.96 -5.82 -17.25
N ILE A 269 22.06 -6.33 -16.41
CA ILE A 269 22.10 -6.09 -14.96
C ILE A 269 23.30 -6.81 -14.34
N GLU A 270 23.90 -6.17 -13.33
CA GLU A 270 25.07 -6.70 -12.59
C GLU A 270 24.68 -7.33 -11.26
N ILE A 271 23.38 -7.47 -10.98
CA ILE A 271 22.84 -8.06 -9.75
C ILE A 271 22.10 -9.36 -10.06
N GLY A 272 22.16 -10.31 -9.15
CA GLY A 272 21.44 -11.58 -9.20
C GLY A 272 20.35 -11.68 -8.14
N LEU A 273 19.58 -12.78 -8.16
CA LEU A 273 18.52 -13.01 -7.19
C LEU A 273 19.03 -13.12 -5.74
N ASP A 274 20.22 -13.67 -5.56
CA ASP A 274 20.84 -13.81 -4.21
C ASP A 274 21.16 -12.45 -3.58
N ASP A 275 21.37 -11.39 -4.38
CA ASP A 275 21.62 -10.03 -3.92
C ASP A 275 20.35 -9.35 -3.39
N LEU A 276 19.19 -9.94 -3.62
CA LEU A 276 17.86 -9.40 -3.28
C LEU A 276 17.28 -9.99 -1.99
N LEU A 277 18.03 -10.84 -1.30
CA LEU A 277 17.56 -11.48 -0.07
C LEU A 277 17.21 -10.41 0.96
N TYR A 278 15.98 -10.47 1.46
CA TYR A 278 15.48 -9.52 2.45
C TYR A 278 15.79 -10.03 3.87
N SER A 279 16.61 -9.27 4.58
CA SER A 279 17.05 -9.60 5.96
C SER A 279 16.38 -8.75 7.04
N GLY A 280 15.51 -7.81 6.65
CA GLY A 280 14.84 -6.88 7.56
C GLY A 280 15.65 -5.59 7.80
N PRO A 281 15.08 -4.65 8.58
CA PRO A 281 15.64 -3.32 8.76
C PRO A 281 16.78 -3.25 9.75
N ASP A 282 17.65 -2.27 9.57
CA ASP A 282 18.55 -1.74 10.59
C ASP A 282 17.75 -0.79 11.50
N VAL A 283 17.22 -1.35 12.58
CA VAL A 283 16.31 -0.64 13.52
C VAL A 283 16.94 0.60 14.12
N GLU A 284 18.25 0.58 14.43
CA GLU A 284 18.94 1.72 15.06
C GLU A 284 19.05 2.89 14.07
N ASN A 285 19.54 2.64 12.86
CA ASN A 285 19.72 3.68 11.85
C ASN A 285 18.37 4.15 11.27
N LEU A 286 17.38 3.26 11.12
CA LEU A 286 16.02 3.62 10.76
C LEU A 286 15.39 4.56 11.81
N GLY A 287 15.62 4.33 13.10
CA GLY A 287 15.17 5.22 14.18
C GLY A 287 15.76 6.63 14.10
N LYS A 288 17.07 6.75 13.74
CA LYS A 288 17.74 8.04 13.52
C LYS A 288 17.18 8.76 12.30
N PHE A 289 16.96 8.02 11.21
CA PHE A 289 16.34 8.54 10.00
C PHE A 289 14.92 9.09 10.26
N TYR A 290 14.12 8.39 11.07
CA TYR A 290 12.80 8.90 11.44
C TYR A 290 12.86 10.19 12.26
N ASP A 291 13.85 10.36 13.12
CA ASP A 291 14.07 11.64 13.82
C ASP A 291 14.38 12.76 12.83
N GLU A 292 15.29 12.53 11.89
CA GLU A 292 15.67 13.51 10.89
C GLU A 292 14.51 13.91 9.99
N MET A 293 13.67 12.96 9.59
CA MET A 293 12.49 13.20 8.75
C MET A 293 11.28 13.76 9.52
N GLY A 294 11.34 13.81 10.85
CA GLY A 294 10.22 14.23 11.70
C GLY A 294 9.11 13.17 11.83
N PHE A 295 9.40 11.90 11.57
CA PHE A 295 8.46 10.78 11.61
C PHE A 295 8.28 10.19 13.01
N LYS A 296 7.83 11.02 13.96
CA LYS A 296 7.72 10.66 15.38
C LYS A 296 6.90 9.39 15.61
N GLN A 297 5.83 9.20 14.87
CA GLN A 297 4.92 8.07 15.00
C GLN A 297 5.56 6.77 14.52
N LEU A 298 6.22 6.80 13.34
CA LEU A 298 6.94 5.64 12.82
C LEU A 298 8.09 5.23 13.76
N LYS A 299 8.76 6.19 14.37
CA LYS A 299 9.80 5.92 15.38
C LYS A 299 9.22 5.26 16.64
N GLN A 300 8.08 5.73 17.13
CA GLN A 300 7.42 5.12 18.28
C GLN A 300 7.03 3.68 17.99
N ALA A 301 6.42 3.43 16.82
CA ALA A 301 6.06 2.09 16.39
C ALA A 301 7.27 1.15 16.24
N LEU A 302 8.41 1.67 15.77
CA LEU A 302 9.67 0.92 15.70
C LEU A 302 10.18 0.48 17.07
N ASN A 303 10.09 1.35 18.06
CA ASN A 303 10.55 1.08 19.44
C ASN A 303 9.65 0.06 20.16
N VAL A 304 8.35 0.03 19.83
CA VAL A 304 7.41 -0.96 20.38
C VAL A 304 7.69 -2.36 19.84
N SER A 305 8.12 -2.48 18.58
CA SER A 305 8.45 -3.80 17.98
C SER A 305 9.76 -4.41 18.52
N SER A 306 10.60 -3.64 19.19
CA SER A 306 11.89 -4.10 19.73
C SER A 306 11.85 -4.53 21.19
N THR A 307 10.75 -4.32 21.89
CA THR A 307 10.58 -4.70 23.30
C THR A 307 9.26 -5.44 23.53
N ASP A 308 9.40 -6.72 23.80
CA ASP A 308 8.44 -7.62 24.47
C ASP A 308 7.05 -7.85 23.82
N ALA A 309 6.68 -9.14 23.82
CA ALA A 309 5.29 -9.56 23.69
C ALA A 309 4.40 -8.75 24.67
N PRO A 310 3.14 -8.43 24.29
CA PRO A 310 2.26 -7.67 25.16
C PRO A 310 2.22 -8.35 26.52
N GLU A 311 2.60 -7.62 27.57
CA GLU A 311 2.34 -8.07 28.94
C GLU A 311 0.86 -8.43 29.01
N SER A 312 0.54 -9.65 29.42
CA SER A 312 -0.84 -10.04 29.65
C SER A 312 -1.41 -9.07 30.69
N LEU A 313 -2.34 -8.23 30.29
CA LEU A 313 -3.03 -7.35 31.23
C LEU A 313 -3.78 -8.23 32.22
N ASP A 314 -3.41 -8.17 33.49
CA ASP A 314 -4.16 -8.79 34.57
C ASP A 314 -5.48 -8.03 34.78
N PHE A 315 -6.59 -8.65 34.37
CA PHE A 315 -7.91 -8.13 34.60
C PHE A 315 -8.77 -9.14 35.38
N THR A 316 -9.67 -8.62 36.17
CA THR A 316 -10.57 -9.43 36.98
C THR A 316 -11.95 -9.46 36.32
N ILE A 317 -12.40 -10.66 35.92
CA ILE A 317 -13.78 -10.86 35.46
C ILE A 317 -14.67 -10.84 36.72
N VAL A 318 -15.73 -10.01 36.69
CA VAL A 318 -16.59 -9.81 37.84
C VAL A 318 -18.05 -10.11 37.53
N ASP A 319 -18.71 -10.69 38.51
CA ASP A 319 -20.17 -10.99 38.52
C ASP A 319 -20.97 -10.02 39.38
N GLN A 320 -20.30 -9.13 40.09
CA GLN A 320 -20.89 -8.13 41.00
C GLN A 320 -20.03 -6.87 41.01
N VAL A 321 -20.63 -5.70 41.20
CA VAL A 321 -19.92 -4.44 41.31
C VAL A 321 -20.08 -3.87 42.72
N SER A 322 -18.95 -3.60 43.36
CA SER A 322 -18.92 -2.93 44.70
C SER A 322 -18.36 -1.50 44.56
N GLN A 323 -18.63 -0.68 45.58
CA GLN A 323 -18.26 0.74 45.56
C GLN A 323 -16.74 0.98 45.45
N ASP A 324 -15.94 0.08 46.01
CA ASP A 324 -14.47 0.15 45.97
C ASP A 324 -13.87 -0.18 44.57
N MET A 325 -14.67 -0.73 43.68
CA MET A 325 -14.29 -0.96 42.27
C MET A 325 -14.53 0.27 41.38
N LEU A 326 -15.08 1.35 41.89
CA LEU A 326 -15.49 2.54 41.16
C LEU A 326 -14.75 3.78 41.67
N SER A 327 -14.24 4.60 40.75
CA SER A 327 -13.55 5.85 41.07
C SER A 327 -13.93 6.92 40.04
N ALA A 328 -13.92 8.19 40.45
CA ALA A 328 -14.11 9.31 39.53
C ALA A 328 -13.06 9.35 38.41
N ASN A 329 -11.95 8.64 38.57
CA ASN A 329 -10.90 8.50 37.57
C ASN A 329 -11.01 7.23 36.73
N SER A 330 -12.02 6.39 36.96
CA SER A 330 -12.25 5.17 36.18
C SER A 330 -12.42 5.48 34.67
N ILE A 331 -11.77 4.70 33.86
CA ILE A 331 -11.92 4.72 32.39
C ILE A 331 -12.82 3.57 32.03
N PHE A 332 -13.85 3.81 31.24
CA PHE A 332 -14.81 2.79 30.80
C PHE A 332 -14.68 2.51 29.30
N HIS A 333 -14.81 1.24 28.98
CA HIS A 333 -14.95 0.74 27.60
C HIS A 333 -16.21 -0.12 27.48
N PHE A 334 -16.96 0.05 26.39
CA PHE A 334 -18.20 -0.68 26.11
C PHE A 334 -18.04 -1.39 24.76
N GLU A 335 -18.04 -2.72 24.79
CA GLU A 335 -17.78 -3.57 23.63
C GLU A 335 -19.06 -3.96 22.90
N LEU A 336 -19.04 -3.88 21.57
CA LEU A 336 -20.15 -4.18 20.67
C LEU A 336 -19.87 -5.44 19.85
N PHE A 337 -20.92 -6.16 19.55
CA PHE A 337 -20.88 -7.16 18.48
C PHE A 337 -21.25 -6.51 17.15
N GLY A 338 -20.27 -5.90 16.47
CA GLY A 338 -20.43 -5.16 15.22
C GLY A 338 -20.03 -3.68 15.32
N GLU A 339 -20.23 -2.93 14.25
CA GLU A 339 -19.77 -1.53 14.15
C GLU A 339 -20.86 -0.48 14.38
N ASN A 340 -22.14 -0.87 14.25
CA ASN A 340 -23.25 0.07 14.30
C ASN A 340 -23.83 0.20 15.73
N TYR A 341 -23.30 1.11 16.52
CA TYR A 341 -23.77 1.38 17.89
C TYR A 341 -25.24 1.84 18.01
N HIS A 342 -25.94 2.10 16.91
CA HIS A 342 -27.37 2.39 16.91
C HIS A 342 -28.23 1.12 16.90
N THR A 343 -27.74 0.03 16.35
CA THR A 343 -28.48 -1.21 16.16
C THR A 343 -27.88 -2.43 16.83
N ASP A 344 -26.54 -2.49 16.88
CA ASP A 344 -25.85 -3.68 17.34
C ASP A 344 -25.86 -3.82 18.84
N ASP A 345 -25.68 -5.04 19.32
CA ASP A 345 -25.80 -5.36 20.73
C ASP A 345 -24.49 -5.13 21.49
N LEU A 346 -24.62 -4.63 22.71
CA LEU A 346 -23.54 -4.58 23.68
C LEU A 346 -23.19 -5.99 24.14
N VAL A 347 -21.92 -6.38 24.09
CA VAL A 347 -21.45 -7.73 24.48
C VAL A 347 -20.89 -7.76 25.87
N GLY A 348 -20.30 -6.66 26.31
CA GLY A 348 -19.66 -6.53 27.59
C GLY A 348 -19.11 -5.13 27.84
N PHE A 349 -18.56 -4.94 29.01
CA PHE A 349 -17.87 -3.70 29.32
C PHE A 349 -16.73 -3.94 30.30
N ALA A 350 -15.75 -3.04 30.27
CA ALA A 350 -14.57 -3.06 31.10
C ALA A 350 -14.34 -1.66 31.72
N TRP A 351 -13.66 -1.63 32.86
CA TRP A 351 -13.26 -0.37 33.48
C TRP A 351 -12.03 -0.50 34.36
N SER A 352 -11.35 0.62 34.57
CA SER A 352 -10.22 0.73 35.48
C SER A 352 -10.65 1.35 36.82
N CYS A 353 -10.00 0.92 37.92
CA CYS A 353 -10.06 1.61 39.20
C CYS A 353 -8.67 1.58 39.87
N GLY A 354 -7.95 2.71 39.82
CA GLY A 354 -6.52 2.73 40.11
C GLY A 354 -5.76 1.84 39.15
N ASP A 355 -4.93 0.95 39.69
CA ASP A 355 -4.12 -0.01 38.89
C ASP A 355 -4.87 -1.33 38.60
N LYS A 356 -6.12 -1.44 38.98
CA LYS A 356 -6.93 -2.64 38.75
C LYS A 356 -7.82 -2.48 37.54
N LEU A 357 -7.94 -3.55 36.78
CA LEU A 357 -8.81 -3.66 35.61
C LEU A 357 -9.91 -4.69 35.88
N TYR A 358 -11.11 -4.32 35.53
CA TYR A 358 -12.30 -5.15 35.69
C TYR A 358 -13.01 -5.30 34.34
N ALA A 359 -13.57 -6.48 34.09
CA ALA A 359 -14.37 -6.75 32.91
C ALA A 359 -15.57 -7.64 33.25
N THR A 360 -16.64 -7.53 32.46
CA THR A 360 -17.83 -8.37 32.60
C THR A 360 -18.62 -8.44 31.29
N ASP A 361 -19.22 -9.59 31.02
CA ASP A 361 -20.22 -9.83 29.98
C ASP A 361 -21.67 -9.77 30.55
N LYS A 362 -21.82 -9.57 31.88
CA LYS A 362 -23.12 -9.50 32.56
C LYS A 362 -23.71 -8.11 32.46
N LEU A 363 -24.49 -7.88 31.42
CA LEU A 363 -25.09 -6.58 31.11
C LEU A 363 -26.13 -6.15 32.14
N GLU A 364 -26.71 -7.08 32.90
CA GLU A 364 -27.61 -6.81 34.03
C GLU A 364 -26.97 -5.94 35.12
N LEU A 365 -25.64 -6.00 35.27
CA LEU A 365 -24.91 -5.17 36.25
C LEU A 365 -25.05 -3.67 35.95
N LEU A 366 -25.31 -3.27 34.70
CA LEU A 366 -25.59 -1.87 34.34
C LEU A 366 -26.88 -1.34 34.98
N GLN A 367 -27.81 -2.21 35.39
CA GLN A 367 -29.04 -1.83 36.05
C GLN A 367 -28.94 -1.89 37.60
N GLU A 368 -27.84 -2.42 38.13
CA GLU A 368 -27.62 -2.43 39.57
C GLU A 368 -27.48 -1.00 40.14
N PRO A 369 -28.09 -0.67 41.26
CA PRO A 369 -28.12 0.69 41.78
C PRO A 369 -26.76 1.34 41.98
N ILE A 370 -25.73 0.57 42.36
CA ILE A 370 -24.36 1.07 42.57
C ILE A 370 -23.77 1.55 41.27
N LEU A 371 -23.71 0.68 40.26
CA LEU A 371 -23.10 1.01 38.98
C LEU A 371 -23.94 2.02 38.18
N LYS A 372 -25.28 1.84 38.16
CA LYS A 372 -26.19 2.77 37.47
C LYS A 372 -26.07 4.20 38.04
N ASN A 373 -26.13 4.37 39.34
CA ASN A 373 -25.96 5.69 39.97
C ASN A 373 -24.59 6.29 39.67
N PHE A 374 -23.55 5.46 39.63
CA PHE A 374 -22.20 5.92 39.31
C PHE A 374 -22.13 6.43 37.87
N LEU A 375 -22.58 5.64 36.90
CA LEU A 375 -22.54 5.99 35.46
C LEU A 375 -23.38 7.25 35.17
N GLU A 376 -24.54 7.40 35.78
CA GLU A 376 -25.43 8.54 35.54
C GLU A 376 -24.99 9.82 36.24
N LYS A 377 -24.23 9.75 37.34
CA LYS A 377 -23.86 10.93 38.16
C LYS A 377 -22.39 11.33 38.00
N THR A 378 -21.55 10.46 37.48
CA THR A 378 -20.10 10.72 37.33
C THR A 378 -19.76 11.03 35.88
N PRO A 379 -19.09 12.16 35.59
CA PRO A 379 -18.50 12.41 34.27
C PRO A 379 -17.45 11.34 33.98
N LEU A 380 -17.68 10.54 32.91
CA LEU A 380 -16.85 9.40 32.58
C LEU A 380 -15.63 9.79 31.77
N LYS A 381 -14.57 9.01 31.88
CA LYS A 381 -13.47 8.95 30.91
C LYS A 381 -13.70 7.75 29.99
N VAL A 382 -13.75 7.96 28.69
CA VAL A 382 -14.09 6.92 27.72
C VAL A 382 -13.28 7.09 26.43
N TYR A 383 -13.27 6.06 25.60
CA TYR A 383 -12.68 6.14 24.26
C TYR A 383 -13.55 6.92 23.28
N ASP A 384 -14.83 6.59 23.14
CA ASP A 384 -15.82 7.25 22.27
C ASP A 384 -17.10 7.49 23.05
N PHE A 385 -17.25 8.72 23.54
CA PHE A 385 -18.41 9.09 24.38
C PHE A 385 -19.72 9.04 23.60
N LYS A 386 -19.72 9.38 22.33
CA LYS A 386 -20.93 9.33 21.49
C LYS A 386 -21.44 7.91 21.38
N LYS A 387 -20.55 6.93 21.09
CA LYS A 387 -20.84 5.49 21.07
C LYS A 387 -21.40 5.06 22.43
N ALA A 388 -20.67 5.30 23.50
CA ALA A 388 -21.06 4.93 24.84
C ALA A 388 -22.45 5.52 25.26
N LYS A 389 -22.67 6.80 24.96
CA LYS A 389 -23.94 7.46 25.29
C LYS A 389 -25.13 6.87 24.53
N VAL A 390 -25.01 6.60 23.25
CA VAL A 390 -26.09 6.01 22.45
C VAL A 390 -26.40 4.59 22.92
N LEU A 391 -25.38 3.77 23.17
CA LEU A 391 -25.54 2.40 23.69
C LEU A 391 -26.24 2.36 25.03
N LEU A 392 -25.75 3.12 25.98
CA LEU A 392 -26.30 3.11 27.33
C LEU A 392 -27.69 3.75 27.41
N ASN A 393 -28.01 4.74 26.57
CA ASN A 393 -29.37 5.26 26.43
C ASN A 393 -30.36 4.19 25.95
N ARG A 394 -29.95 3.32 25.02
CA ARG A 394 -30.77 2.17 24.55
C ARG A 394 -31.11 1.22 25.72
N LEU A 395 -30.21 1.14 26.71
CA LEU A 395 -30.39 0.34 27.93
C LEU A 395 -31.03 1.12 29.07
N GLY A 396 -31.50 2.36 28.84
CA GLY A 396 -32.19 3.18 29.84
C GLY A 396 -31.27 3.89 30.83
N LEU A 397 -29.99 4.07 30.53
CA LEU A 397 -29.05 4.86 31.30
C LEU A 397 -28.77 6.21 30.63
N ASN A 398 -28.76 7.29 31.42
CA ASN A 398 -28.54 8.63 30.90
C ASN A 398 -27.20 9.21 31.37
N LEU A 399 -26.17 9.10 30.54
CA LEU A 399 -24.84 9.60 30.88
C LEU A 399 -24.78 11.13 30.90
N GLN A 400 -24.02 11.66 31.85
CA GLN A 400 -23.59 13.07 31.90
C GLN A 400 -22.61 13.39 30.75
N ALA A 401 -22.18 14.66 30.60
CA ALA A 401 -21.07 15.00 29.72
C ALA A 401 -19.79 14.29 30.16
N PRO A 402 -18.90 13.89 29.25
CA PRO A 402 -17.70 13.17 29.62
C PRO A 402 -16.69 14.07 30.34
N ALA A 403 -15.91 13.48 31.24
CA ALA A 403 -14.71 14.13 31.77
C ALA A 403 -13.58 14.13 30.73
N PHE A 404 -13.49 13.07 29.97
CA PHE A 404 -12.49 12.93 28.88
C PHE A 404 -12.99 11.93 27.83
N ASP A 405 -12.74 12.26 26.57
CA ASP A 405 -12.99 11.40 25.40
C ASP A 405 -11.69 11.31 24.61
N SER A 406 -11.03 10.14 24.62
CA SER A 406 -9.73 9.96 23.98
C SER A 406 -9.82 10.01 22.45
N ARG A 407 -10.93 9.58 21.86
CA ARG A 407 -11.16 9.67 20.41
C ARG A 407 -11.25 11.12 19.94
N LEU A 408 -12.00 11.93 20.68
CA LEU A 408 -12.12 13.35 20.41
C LEU A 408 -10.80 14.10 20.65
N ALA A 409 -10.09 13.76 21.74
CA ALA A 409 -8.77 14.34 22.02
C ALA A 409 -7.77 14.04 20.91
N LYS A 410 -7.73 12.80 20.42
CA LYS A 410 -6.88 12.42 19.28
C LYS A 410 -7.24 13.21 18.02
N TYR A 411 -8.53 13.33 17.70
CA TYR A 411 -8.98 14.11 16.56
C TYR A 411 -8.51 15.57 16.62
N LEU A 412 -8.50 16.18 17.80
CA LEU A 412 -8.03 17.56 18.00
C LEU A 412 -6.51 17.69 17.89
N LEU A 413 -5.75 16.64 18.20
CA LEU A 413 -4.28 16.62 18.10
C LEU A 413 -3.82 16.35 16.67
N SER A 414 -4.49 15.46 15.96
CA SER A 414 -4.15 15.09 14.58
C SER A 414 -5.39 14.59 13.83
N THR A 415 -5.65 15.19 12.67
CA THR A 415 -6.76 14.80 11.77
C THR A 415 -6.32 13.88 10.64
N VAL A 416 -5.04 13.52 10.59
CA VAL A 416 -4.42 12.76 9.48
C VAL A 416 -4.57 11.26 9.67
N GLU A 417 -4.50 10.80 10.91
CA GLU A 417 -4.56 9.40 11.26
C GLU A 417 -5.97 8.98 11.65
N ASN A 418 -6.27 7.68 11.53
CA ASN A 418 -7.54 7.17 12.00
C ASN A 418 -7.65 7.37 13.54
N ASN A 419 -8.87 7.35 14.04
CA ASN A 419 -9.16 7.57 15.47
C ASN A 419 -9.56 6.26 16.17
N GLU A 420 -9.09 5.12 15.69
CA GLU A 420 -9.33 3.82 16.30
C GLU A 420 -8.57 3.66 17.61
N ILE A 421 -9.09 2.81 18.49
CA ILE A 421 -8.52 2.62 19.82
C ILE A 421 -7.11 2.04 19.75
N SER A 422 -6.88 1.09 18.83
CA SER A 422 -5.55 0.53 18.53
C SER A 422 -4.56 1.60 18.12
N THR A 423 -4.95 2.50 17.19
CA THR A 423 -4.11 3.62 16.76
C THR A 423 -3.76 4.55 17.92
N ILE A 424 -4.74 4.88 18.79
CA ILE A 424 -4.52 5.74 19.95
C ILE A 424 -3.61 5.05 20.98
N ALA A 425 -3.85 3.77 21.26
CA ALA A 425 -3.03 3.00 22.19
C ALA A 425 -1.58 2.89 21.71
N ASN A 426 -1.38 2.60 20.42
CA ASN A 426 -0.05 2.45 19.80
C ASN A 426 0.71 3.79 19.71
N LEU A 427 0.02 4.92 19.57
CA LEU A 427 0.65 6.24 19.47
C LEU A 427 0.96 6.88 20.82
N TYR A 428 0.09 6.70 21.80
CA TYR A 428 0.16 7.40 23.10
C TYR A 428 0.25 6.45 24.30
N GLY A 429 -0.02 5.16 24.08
CA GLY A 429 0.14 4.11 25.09
C GLY A 429 1.57 3.59 25.14
N GLN A 430 1.86 2.82 26.18
CA GLN A 430 3.12 2.09 26.34
C GLN A 430 2.99 0.62 25.93
N THR A 431 1.82 0.21 25.45
CA THR A 431 1.46 -1.18 25.14
C THR A 431 0.88 -1.25 23.74
N TYR A 432 1.30 -2.24 22.96
CA TYR A 432 0.74 -2.52 21.67
C TYR A 432 -0.66 -3.12 21.79
N LEU A 433 -1.60 -2.59 20.98
CA LEU A 433 -2.93 -3.13 20.83
C LEU A 433 -3.17 -3.47 19.35
N ALA A 434 -3.55 -4.72 19.09
CA ALA A 434 -3.90 -5.17 17.73
C ALA A 434 -5.23 -4.54 17.29
N ASP A 435 -5.44 -4.46 15.97
CA ASP A 435 -6.73 -4.04 15.41
C ASP A 435 -7.79 -5.12 15.62
N ASP A 436 -9.07 -4.69 15.70
CA ASP A 436 -10.21 -5.60 15.90
C ASP A 436 -10.29 -6.68 14.82
N GLU A 437 -9.93 -6.37 13.57
CA GLU A 437 -9.85 -7.35 12.46
C GLU A 437 -8.86 -8.50 12.71
N THR A 438 -7.90 -8.30 13.61
CA THR A 438 -6.92 -9.34 13.98
C THR A 438 -7.44 -10.26 15.09
N PHE A 439 -8.49 -9.83 15.82
CA PHE A 439 -9.06 -10.55 16.96
C PHE A 439 -10.29 -11.39 16.61
N TYR A 440 -10.98 -11.09 15.52
CA TYR A 440 -12.19 -11.75 15.03
C TYR A 440 -11.96 -12.37 13.65
#